data_d3b0a291a987947329a4ccdfe9d476ec
#
_entry.id   d3b0a291a987947329a4ccdfe9d476ec
#
_cell.length_a   1.000
_cell.length_b   1.000
_cell.length_c   1.000
_cell.angle_alpha   90.00
_cell.angle_beta   90.00
_cell.angle_gamma   90.00
#
_symmetry.space_group_name_H-M   'P 1'
#
loop_
_entity.id
_entity.type
_entity.pdbx_description
1 polymer ?
#
loop_
_entity_poly.entity_id
_entity_poly.type
_entity_poly.pdbx_seq_one_letter_code
_entity_poly.pdbx_strand_id
1 'polypeptide(L)'
;MDYNSTRSFTMTLAHRAVGDIRRGGFRQLRNYVDMCATLAKKPQQKDFFAYAQHALQRTDSCYYSLIHRLLDTVDEDRICTVGVNMGFGGLIYGASEMKKQADADGKPIAWITAARCGDDRLEALIPEAAKHGSFVWLLDA
;
A
#
# COMPACT_ATOMS: atom_id res chain seq x y z
N MET A 1 -1.49 -15.30 -12.23
CA MET A 1 -1.85 -15.52 -10.82
C MET A 1 -3.04 -14.60 -10.55
N ASP A 2 -4.13 -15.13 -10.03
CA ASP A 2 -5.36 -14.39 -9.76
C ASP A 2 -5.15 -13.34 -8.67
N TYR A 3 -5.87 -12.21 -8.74
CA TYR A 3 -5.79 -11.11 -7.77
C TYR A 3 -6.00 -11.59 -6.33
N ASN A 4 -7.05 -12.38 -6.11
CA ASN A 4 -7.41 -12.84 -4.77
C ASN A 4 -6.34 -13.76 -4.17
N SER A 5 -5.79 -14.67 -4.96
CA SER A 5 -4.71 -15.56 -4.53
C SER A 5 -3.44 -14.80 -4.19
N THR A 6 -3.07 -13.82 -5.03
CA THR A 6 -1.89 -12.97 -4.79
C THR A 6 -2.09 -12.08 -3.58
N ARG A 7 -3.29 -11.51 -3.41
CA ARG A 7 -3.65 -10.69 -2.25
C ARG A 7 -3.58 -11.49 -0.95
N SER A 8 -4.14 -12.71 -0.93
CA SER A 8 -4.10 -13.60 0.25
C SER A 8 -2.67 -13.97 0.63
N PHE A 9 -1.84 -14.30 -0.35
CA PHE A 9 -0.42 -14.57 -0.13
C PHE A 9 0.31 -13.34 0.42
N THR A 10 0.07 -12.16 -0.17
CA THR A 10 0.65 -10.89 0.28
C THR A 10 0.21 -10.56 1.71
N MET A 11 -1.06 -10.82 2.07
CA MET A 11 -1.57 -10.64 3.42
C MET A 11 -0.83 -11.51 4.43
N THR A 12 -0.62 -12.79 4.11
CA THR A 12 0.15 -13.72 4.97
C THR A 12 1.58 -13.23 5.19
N LEU A 13 2.24 -12.74 4.13
CA LEU A 13 3.58 -12.16 4.24
C LEU A 13 3.59 -10.87 5.07
N ALA A 14 2.56 -10.02 4.94
CA ALA A 14 2.43 -8.79 5.70
C ALA A 14 2.29 -9.07 7.20
N HIS A 15 1.43 -10.01 7.60
CA HIS A 15 1.31 -10.43 9.00
C HIS A 15 2.64 -10.92 9.57
N ARG A 16 3.32 -11.78 8.84
CA ARG A 16 4.64 -12.25 9.26
C ARG A 16 5.62 -11.09 9.43
N ALA A 17 5.69 -10.19 8.46
CA ALA A 17 6.60 -9.04 8.51
C ALA A 17 6.27 -8.10 9.67
N VAL A 18 5.00 -7.75 9.89
CA VAL A 18 4.58 -6.88 11.01
C VAL A 18 4.88 -7.55 12.35
N GLY A 19 4.59 -8.85 12.51
CA GLY A 19 4.93 -9.59 13.71
C GLY A 19 6.45 -9.64 13.98
N ASP A 20 7.27 -9.83 12.94
CA ASP A 20 8.73 -9.80 13.06
C ASP A 20 9.25 -8.40 13.42
N ILE A 21 8.68 -7.35 12.82
CA ILE A 21 9.05 -5.96 13.11
C ILE A 21 8.69 -5.59 14.55
N ARG A 22 7.52 -6.00 15.05
CA ARG A 22 7.13 -5.76 16.44
C ARG A 22 8.10 -6.41 17.44
N ARG A 23 8.58 -7.62 17.15
CA ARG A 23 9.56 -8.32 17.99
C ARG A 23 10.97 -7.76 17.88
N GLY A 24 11.39 -7.42 16.67
CA GLY A 24 12.77 -7.00 16.36
C GLY A 24 12.97 -5.49 16.23
N GLY A 25 11.89 -4.69 16.34
CA GLY A 25 11.92 -3.24 16.28
C GLY A 25 12.37 -2.69 14.91
N PHE A 26 12.86 -1.45 14.93
CA PHE A 26 13.32 -0.74 13.73
C PHE A 26 14.46 -1.41 12.96
N ARG A 27 15.27 -2.23 13.65
CA ARG A 27 16.29 -3.01 12.95
C ARG A 27 15.66 -3.97 11.97
N GLN A 28 14.60 -4.65 12.38
CA GLN A 28 13.90 -5.61 11.51
C GLN A 28 13.16 -4.89 10.37
N LEU A 29 12.56 -3.73 10.66
CA LEU A 29 11.94 -2.91 9.62
C LEU A 29 12.97 -2.49 8.55
N ARG A 30 14.17 -2.03 8.96
CA ARG A 30 15.24 -1.70 8.01
C ARG A 30 15.64 -2.91 7.16
N ASN A 31 15.79 -4.09 7.76
CA ASN A 31 16.12 -5.31 7.02
C ASN A 31 15.08 -5.61 5.94
N TYR A 32 13.79 -5.45 6.23
CA TYR A 32 12.72 -5.63 5.23
C TYR A 32 12.80 -4.59 4.11
N VAL A 33 13.04 -3.32 4.46
CA VAL A 33 13.19 -2.26 3.45
C VAL A 33 14.40 -2.51 2.55
N ASP A 34 15.53 -2.93 3.11
CA ASP A 34 16.75 -3.26 2.36
C ASP A 34 16.53 -4.46 1.43
N MET A 35 15.84 -5.49 1.91
CA MET A 35 15.45 -6.63 1.08
C MET A 35 14.55 -6.20 -0.08
N CYS A 36 13.54 -5.39 0.18
CA CYS A 36 12.65 -4.87 -0.86
C CYS A 36 13.40 -3.96 -1.86
N ALA A 37 14.33 -3.14 -1.39
CA ALA A 37 15.19 -2.31 -2.23
C ALA A 37 16.03 -3.17 -3.20
N THR A 38 16.57 -4.29 -2.71
CA THR A 38 17.34 -5.24 -3.54
C THR A 38 16.47 -5.90 -4.61
N LEU A 39 15.20 -6.17 -4.30
CA LEU A 39 14.25 -6.79 -5.23
C LEU A 39 13.60 -5.79 -6.20
N ALA A 40 13.73 -4.49 -5.96
CA ALA A 40 13.15 -3.44 -6.79
C ALA A 40 13.77 -3.39 -8.19
N LYS A 41 12.94 -3.58 -9.22
CA LYS A 41 13.40 -3.58 -10.63
C LYS A 41 13.12 -2.26 -11.33
N LYS A 42 11.99 -1.62 -11.03
CA LYS A 42 11.56 -0.37 -11.69
C LYS A 42 12.21 0.84 -11.04
N PRO A 43 12.58 1.90 -11.81
CA PRO A 43 13.17 3.12 -11.26
C PRO A 43 12.37 3.71 -10.09
N GLN A 44 11.06 3.86 -10.24
CA GLN A 44 10.17 4.42 -9.21
C GLN A 44 10.18 3.59 -7.91
N GLN A 45 10.31 2.25 -8.01
CA GLN A 45 10.43 1.38 -6.84
C GLN A 45 11.77 1.60 -6.13
N LYS A 46 12.86 1.75 -6.89
CA LYS A 46 14.20 2.02 -6.34
C LYS A 46 14.23 3.36 -5.61
N ASP A 47 13.66 4.41 -6.23
CA ASP A 47 13.56 5.74 -5.61
C ASP A 47 12.75 5.71 -4.31
N PHE A 48 11.60 5.00 -4.33
CA PHE A 48 10.77 4.83 -3.14
C PHE A 48 11.54 4.14 -1.99
N PHE A 49 12.22 3.04 -2.27
CA PHE A 49 12.97 2.32 -1.23
C PHE A 49 14.22 3.08 -0.77
N ALA A 50 14.89 3.80 -1.65
CA ALA A 50 15.99 4.70 -1.27
C ALA A 50 15.52 5.79 -0.31
N TYR A 51 14.35 6.40 -0.59
CA TYR A 51 13.73 7.36 0.32
C TYR A 51 13.36 6.73 1.67
N ALA A 52 12.75 5.54 1.65
CA ALA A 52 12.39 4.81 2.87
C ALA A 52 13.62 4.46 3.72
N GLN A 53 14.71 3.99 3.11
CA GLN A 53 15.99 3.73 3.78
C GLN A 53 16.52 4.99 4.46
N HIS A 54 16.54 6.12 3.74
CA HIS A 54 16.99 7.40 4.30
C HIS A 54 16.10 7.87 5.46
N ALA A 55 14.77 7.75 5.32
CA ALA A 55 13.82 8.15 6.37
C ALA A 55 13.98 7.31 7.65
N LEU A 56 14.28 6.02 7.53
CA LEU A 56 14.48 5.11 8.67
C LEU A 56 15.86 5.26 9.35
N GLN A 57 16.82 5.93 8.72
CA GLN A 57 18.10 6.25 9.33
C GLN A 57 18.00 7.48 10.27
N ARG A 58 17.02 8.34 10.03
CA ARG A 58 16.85 9.59 10.78
C ARG A 58 15.89 9.37 11.95
N THR A 59 16.44 9.09 13.12
CA THR A 59 15.66 8.86 14.36
C THR A 59 14.92 10.11 14.87
N ASP A 60 15.33 11.30 14.41
CA ASP A 60 14.72 12.60 14.70
C ASP A 60 13.57 12.96 13.74
N SER A 61 13.33 12.14 12.73
CA SER A 61 12.27 12.41 11.74
C SER A 61 10.86 12.16 12.28
N CYS A 62 9.89 12.94 11.81
CA CYS A 62 8.47 12.71 12.13
C CYS A 62 7.99 11.33 11.67
N TYR A 63 8.56 10.81 10.59
CA TYR A 63 8.24 9.46 10.10
C TYR A 63 8.69 8.37 11.06
N TYR A 64 9.84 8.52 11.69
CA TYR A 64 10.33 7.57 12.69
C TYR A 64 9.36 7.48 13.87
N SER A 65 8.99 8.63 14.44
CA SER A 65 8.04 8.71 15.55
C SER A 65 6.65 8.17 15.16
N LEU A 66 6.19 8.48 13.94
CA LEU A 66 4.89 8.01 13.43
C LEU A 66 4.87 6.48 13.29
N ILE A 67 5.90 5.88 12.69
CA ILE A 67 6.00 4.43 12.50
C ILE A 67 6.08 3.73 13.86
N HIS A 68 6.85 4.27 14.80
CA HIS A 68 6.94 3.73 16.16
C HIS A 68 5.58 3.69 16.82
N ARG A 69 4.87 4.83 16.84
CA ARG A 69 3.53 4.92 17.41
C ARG A 69 2.54 3.98 16.71
N LEU A 70 2.60 3.86 15.38
CA LEU A 70 1.74 2.97 14.62
C LEU A 70 1.97 1.50 15.02
N LEU A 71 3.22 1.07 15.13
CA LEU A 71 3.57 -0.30 15.53
C LEU A 71 3.16 -0.60 16.98
N ASP A 72 3.19 0.40 17.87
CA ASP A 72 2.87 0.22 19.29
C ASP A 72 1.36 0.25 19.57
N THR A 73 0.60 1.08 18.83
CA THR A 73 -0.78 1.40 19.20
C THR A 73 -1.84 0.85 18.25
N VAL A 74 -1.49 0.55 17.00
CA VAL A 74 -2.45 0.07 16.01
C VAL A 74 -2.44 -1.45 15.96
N ASP A 75 -3.61 -2.05 15.90
CA ASP A 75 -3.78 -3.49 15.75
C ASP A 75 -3.07 -4.03 14.48
N GLU A 76 -2.51 -5.25 14.59
CA GLU A 76 -1.74 -5.87 13.51
C GLU A 76 -2.59 -6.09 12.26
N ASP A 77 -3.82 -6.58 12.44
CA ASP A 77 -4.72 -6.84 11.31
C ASP A 77 -5.04 -5.56 10.55
N ARG A 78 -5.19 -4.44 11.26
CA ARG A 78 -5.42 -3.13 10.65
C ARG A 78 -4.20 -2.64 9.88
N ILE A 79 -3.01 -2.76 10.44
CA ILE A 79 -1.76 -2.41 9.75
C ILE A 79 -1.63 -3.22 8.45
N CYS A 80 -1.82 -4.54 8.54
CA CYS A 80 -1.74 -5.44 7.41
C CYS A 80 -2.81 -5.15 6.37
N THR A 81 -4.06 -4.94 6.80
CA THR A 81 -5.17 -4.62 5.89
C THR A 81 -4.93 -3.34 5.12
N VAL A 82 -4.56 -2.25 5.81
CA VAL A 82 -4.26 -0.97 5.16
C VAL A 82 -3.03 -1.10 4.26
N GLY A 83 -1.95 -1.70 4.76
CA GLY A 83 -0.72 -1.89 4.00
C GLY A 83 -0.91 -2.71 2.73
N VAL A 84 -1.67 -3.80 2.78
CA VAL A 84 -1.96 -4.63 1.60
C VAL A 84 -2.93 -3.95 0.66
N ASN A 85 -3.98 -3.30 1.16
CA ASN A 85 -4.94 -2.62 0.28
C ASN A 85 -4.31 -1.42 -0.43
N MET A 86 -3.53 -0.59 0.26
CA MET A 86 -2.84 0.54 -0.36
C MET A 86 -1.61 0.09 -1.17
N GLY A 87 -0.76 -0.75 -0.58
CA GLY A 87 0.49 -1.15 -1.21
C GLY A 87 0.27 -2.10 -2.38
N PHE A 88 -0.28 -3.28 -2.12
CA PHE A 88 -0.52 -4.26 -3.19
C PHE A 88 -1.72 -3.85 -4.06
N GLY A 89 -2.87 -3.58 -3.46
CA GLY A 89 -4.10 -3.24 -4.19
C GLY A 89 -3.96 -1.95 -4.99
N GLY A 90 -3.60 -0.85 -4.34
CA GLY A 90 -3.53 0.46 -5.00
C GLY A 90 -2.27 0.65 -5.86
N LEU A 91 -1.07 0.48 -5.26
CA LEU A 91 0.19 0.87 -5.91
C LEU A 91 0.75 -0.17 -6.89
N ILE A 92 0.45 -1.46 -6.70
CA ILE A 92 1.01 -2.51 -7.56
C ILE A 92 -0.04 -2.98 -8.56
N TYR A 93 -1.10 -3.60 -8.07
CA TYR A 93 -2.13 -4.19 -8.93
C TYR A 93 -2.96 -3.11 -9.62
N GLY A 94 -3.55 -2.18 -8.86
CA GLY A 94 -4.39 -1.11 -9.38
C GLY A 94 -3.67 -0.22 -10.38
N ALA A 95 -2.43 0.20 -10.08
CA ALA A 95 -1.62 0.97 -11.02
C ALA A 95 -1.36 0.22 -12.33
N SER A 96 -1.19 -1.11 -12.27
CA SER A 96 -1.02 -1.94 -13.48
C SER A 96 -2.30 -2.04 -14.31
N GLU A 97 -3.44 -2.22 -13.66
CA GLU A 97 -4.74 -2.30 -14.35
C GLU A 97 -5.15 -0.95 -14.95
N MET A 98 -4.97 0.16 -14.21
CA MET A 98 -5.21 1.51 -14.73
C MET A 98 -4.36 1.81 -15.96
N LYS A 99 -3.10 1.41 -15.96
CA LYS A 99 -2.24 1.59 -17.13
C LYS A 99 -2.74 0.80 -18.33
N LYS A 100 -3.13 -0.45 -18.16
CA LYS A 100 -3.69 -1.27 -19.25
C LYS A 100 -4.97 -0.66 -19.83
N GLN A 101 -5.86 -0.19 -18.95
CA GLN A 101 -7.10 0.46 -19.37
C GLN A 101 -6.83 1.81 -20.06
N ALA A 102 -5.95 2.64 -19.50
CA ALA A 102 -5.58 3.91 -20.11
C ALA A 102 -4.96 3.71 -21.50
N ASP A 103 -4.11 2.68 -21.67
CA ASP A 103 -3.52 2.31 -22.95
C ASP A 103 -4.60 1.81 -23.96
N ALA A 104 -5.63 1.11 -23.48
CA ALA A 104 -6.71 0.59 -24.31
C ALA A 104 -7.73 1.67 -24.73
N ASP A 105 -8.13 2.52 -23.80
CA ASP A 105 -9.21 3.51 -23.98
C ASP A 105 -8.70 4.88 -24.41
N GLY A 106 -7.38 5.10 -24.35
CA GLY A 106 -6.74 6.40 -24.64
C GLY A 106 -7.09 7.48 -23.61
N LYS A 107 -7.60 7.11 -22.43
CA LYS A 107 -8.02 8.05 -21.37
C LYS A 107 -7.36 7.70 -20.04
N PRO A 108 -6.88 8.70 -19.29
CA PRO A 108 -6.35 8.47 -17.95
C PRO A 108 -7.47 8.07 -16.99
N ILE A 109 -7.17 7.12 -16.10
CA ILE A 109 -8.07 6.69 -15.02
C ILE A 109 -7.59 7.33 -13.72
N ALA A 110 -8.53 7.82 -12.90
CA ALA A 110 -8.22 8.41 -11.62
C ALA A 110 -7.71 7.37 -10.63
N TRP A 111 -6.52 7.57 -10.09
CA TRP A 111 -5.95 6.71 -9.07
C TRP A 111 -6.64 6.88 -7.71
N ILE A 112 -7.03 8.11 -7.39
CA ILE A 112 -7.77 8.46 -6.18
C ILE A 112 -9.12 9.02 -6.61
N THR A 113 -10.19 8.50 -6.03
CA THR A 113 -11.56 8.98 -6.25
C THR A 113 -12.05 9.65 -4.97
N ALA A 114 -12.61 10.86 -5.08
CA ALA A 114 -13.24 11.55 -3.97
C ALA A 114 -14.76 11.40 -4.05
N ALA A 115 -15.40 11.10 -2.92
CA ALA A 115 -16.84 10.95 -2.82
C ALA A 115 -17.34 11.45 -1.46
N ARG A 116 -18.63 11.83 -1.38
CA ARG A 116 -19.29 12.17 -0.11
C ARG A 116 -19.80 10.92 0.58
N CYS A 117 -19.59 10.83 1.90
CA CYS A 117 -20.23 9.83 2.71
C CYS A 117 -21.76 9.98 2.65
N GLY A 118 -22.48 8.86 2.54
CA GLY A 118 -23.95 8.85 2.43
C GLY A 118 -24.48 8.97 0.99
N ASP A 119 -23.62 8.94 -0.02
CA ASP A 119 -24.06 8.76 -1.42
C ASP A 119 -24.42 7.29 -1.63
N ASP A 120 -25.72 7.00 -1.86
CA ASP A 120 -26.26 5.65 -2.03
C ASP A 120 -25.63 4.89 -3.21
N ARG A 121 -24.94 5.61 -4.11
CA ARG A 121 -24.25 5.01 -5.26
C ARG A 121 -22.87 4.43 -4.91
N LEU A 122 -22.32 4.75 -3.71
CA LEU A 122 -20.96 4.30 -3.34
C LEU A 122 -20.84 2.78 -3.32
N GLU A 123 -21.85 2.07 -2.83
CA GLU A 123 -21.83 0.61 -2.77
C GLU A 123 -21.71 -0.04 -4.17
N ALA A 124 -22.26 0.61 -5.19
CA ALA A 124 -22.14 0.16 -6.57
C ALA A 124 -20.87 0.66 -7.27
N LEU A 125 -20.45 1.90 -6.97
CA LEU A 125 -19.31 2.55 -7.61
C LEU A 125 -17.97 1.97 -7.15
N ILE A 126 -17.82 1.63 -5.87
CA ILE A 126 -16.55 1.11 -5.34
C ILE A 126 -16.12 -0.20 -6.02
N PRO A 127 -16.99 -1.23 -6.13
CA PRO A 127 -16.63 -2.45 -6.85
C PRO A 127 -16.37 -2.22 -8.34
N GLU A 128 -17.11 -1.30 -8.97
CA GLU A 128 -16.91 -0.99 -10.38
C GLU A 128 -15.57 -0.29 -10.62
N ALA A 129 -15.25 0.72 -9.82
CA ALA A 129 -13.97 1.41 -9.89
C ALA A 129 -12.77 0.47 -9.64
N ALA A 130 -12.93 -0.50 -8.74
CA ALA A 130 -11.92 -1.51 -8.47
C ALA A 130 -11.61 -2.40 -9.69
N LYS A 131 -12.59 -2.70 -10.54
CA LYS A 131 -12.37 -3.43 -11.81
C LYS A 131 -11.44 -2.67 -12.75
N HIS A 132 -11.46 -1.35 -12.70
CA HIS A 132 -10.60 -0.46 -13.49
C HIS A 132 -9.31 -0.07 -12.77
N GLY A 133 -9.03 -0.63 -11.59
CA GLY A 133 -7.79 -0.40 -10.84
C GLY A 133 -7.81 0.79 -9.87
N SER A 134 -8.95 1.47 -9.68
CA SER A 134 -9.10 2.54 -8.69
C SER A 134 -9.47 1.96 -7.33
N PHE A 135 -8.51 1.90 -6.42
CA PHE A 135 -8.66 1.30 -5.08
C PHE A 135 -8.58 2.31 -3.93
N VAL A 136 -8.28 3.57 -4.21
CA VAL A 136 -8.10 4.59 -3.17
C VAL A 136 -9.25 5.59 -3.22
N TRP A 137 -9.94 5.74 -2.10
CA TRP A 137 -11.09 6.63 -1.96
C TRP A 137 -10.85 7.64 -0.85
N LEU A 138 -11.15 8.90 -1.12
CA LEU A 138 -11.26 9.96 -0.13
C LEU A 138 -12.74 10.19 0.12
N LEU A 139 -13.17 9.89 1.33
CA LEU A 139 -14.56 10.08 1.74
C LEU A 139 -14.67 11.35 2.59
N ASP A 140 -15.49 12.28 2.12
CA ASP A 140 -15.84 13.52 2.83
C ASP A 140 -17.17 13.29 3.59
N ALA A 141 -17.16 13.62 4.89
CA ALA A 141 -18.30 13.38 5.81
C ALA A 141 -19.14 14.64 5.99
#